data_7073bc09146b0333f71030ebefc22f5a
#
_entry.id   7073bc09146b0333f71030ebefc22f5a
#
_cell.length_a   1.000
_cell.length_b   1.000
_cell.length_c   1.000
_cell.angle_alpha   90.00
_cell.angle_beta   90.00
_cell.angle_gamma   90.00
#
_symmetry.space_group_name_H-M   'P 1'
#
loop_
_entity.id
_entity.type
_entity.pdbx_description
1 polymer ?
#
loop_
_entity_poly.entity_id
_entity_poly.type
_entity_poly.pdbx_seq_one_letter_code
_entity_poly.pdbx_strand_id
1 'polypeptide(L)'
;MRGRRLSPKGVEVRPRCTENRLGQEHTISPARLPTTDGRPLIIGICGGTGSGKTTITRRIIEALSETNVVVLQQDNYYRDYPGMHFAERVKVNFDHPDSMDTPLLAEHVRQLRAGQTIERPTYDYANFQRLKGTVRIEPRAAIIVEGILIFENKALRDVLDIKIFVDTDADLRFIRRLVRDIRDRGRTTEMVVEQYMKTVRPMHLEFVEPSKRYADVIIPEGGHNDVGIDLVIQKIRSLVPPPAGQ
;
A
#
# COMPACT_ATOMS: atom_id res chain seq x y z
N MET A 1 -59.53 46.20 -50.71
CA MET A 1 -59.14 46.24 -49.26
C MET A 1 -58.03 45.23 -49.02
N ARG A 2 -56.90 45.73 -48.63
CA ARG A 2 -55.69 44.89 -48.58
C ARG A 2 -55.49 44.28 -47.17
N GLY A 3 -55.51 42.94 -47.03
CA GLY A 3 -55.29 42.24 -45.81
C GLY A 3 -53.70 42.12 -45.59
N ARG A 4 -53.22 42.63 -44.45
CA ARG A 4 -51.84 42.47 -43.99
C ARG A 4 -51.67 41.08 -43.37
N ARG A 5 -50.78 40.29 -43.92
CA ARG A 5 -50.24 39.06 -43.26
C ARG A 5 -49.21 39.47 -42.25
N LEU A 6 -49.39 39.04 -41.00
CA LEU A 6 -48.41 39.12 -39.97
C LEU A 6 -47.48 37.89 -40.07
N SER A 7 -46.18 38.09 -40.20
CA SER A 7 -45.17 37.04 -40.14
C SER A 7 -44.86 36.68 -38.68
N PRO A 8 -44.62 35.41 -38.36
CA PRO A 8 -44.20 35.01 -37.02
C PRO A 8 -42.74 35.37 -36.79
N LYS A 9 -42.47 35.96 -35.63
CA LYS A 9 -41.14 36.33 -35.14
C LYS A 9 -40.28 35.09 -35.02
N GLY A 10 -39.10 35.08 -35.71
CA GLY A 10 -38.06 34.10 -35.56
C GLY A 10 -37.45 34.12 -34.15
N VAL A 11 -37.49 32.99 -33.51
CA VAL A 11 -36.72 32.75 -32.28
C VAL A 11 -35.31 32.39 -32.72
N GLU A 12 -34.36 33.28 -32.47
CA GLU A 12 -32.96 33.10 -32.70
C GLU A 12 -32.44 32.13 -31.62
N VAL A 13 -32.26 30.87 -31.99
CA VAL A 13 -31.64 29.86 -31.11
C VAL A 13 -30.16 30.08 -31.15
N ARG A 14 -29.60 30.73 -30.12
CA ARG A 14 -28.17 30.79 -29.92
C ARG A 14 -27.68 29.40 -29.52
N PRO A 15 -26.61 28.86 -30.14
CA PRO A 15 -26.00 27.62 -29.67
C PRO A 15 -25.40 27.84 -28.29
N ARG A 16 -25.81 27.05 -27.30
CA ARG A 16 -25.15 26.97 -26.01
C ARG A 16 -23.78 26.31 -26.23
N CYS A 17 -22.75 27.15 -26.25
CA CYS A 17 -21.39 26.66 -26.00
C CYS A 17 -21.33 26.09 -24.57
N THR A 18 -21.43 24.78 -24.43
CA THR A 18 -20.95 24.08 -23.26
C THR A 18 -19.45 24.06 -23.34
N GLU A 19 -18.80 25.09 -22.82
CA GLU A 19 -17.38 25.00 -22.51
C GLU A 19 -17.20 23.93 -21.43
N ASN A 20 -16.74 22.78 -21.90
CA ASN A 20 -16.30 21.68 -21.05
C ASN A 20 -14.97 22.12 -20.40
N ARG A 21 -15.02 22.58 -19.14
CA ARG A 21 -13.84 22.80 -18.32
C ARG A 21 -13.24 21.46 -17.90
N LEU A 22 -12.67 20.73 -18.85
CA LEU A 22 -11.82 19.55 -18.64
C LEU A 22 -10.46 19.78 -19.32
N GLY A 23 -9.86 20.91 -19.02
CA GLY A 23 -8.53 21.25 -19.48
C GLY A 23 -7.48 21.08 -18.38
N GLN A 24 -7.47 19.95 -17.68
CA GLN A 24 -6.27 19.41 -17.05
C GLN A 24 -6.04 18.05 -17.69
N GLU A 25 -5.20 18.05 -18.72
CA GLU A 25 -4.55 16.85 -19.18
C GLU A 25 -3.79 16.26 -17.98
N HIS A 26 -4.39 15.27 -17.32
CA HIS A 26 -3.62 14.36 -16.52
C HIS A 26 -2.69 13.65 -17.51
N THR A 27 -1.50 14.15 -17.64
CA THR A 27 -0.41 13.43 -18.29
C THR A 27 -0.23 12.15 -17.46
N ILE A 28 -0.86 11.08 -17.92
CA ILE A 28 -0.58 9.74 -17.43
C ILE A 28 0.87 9.52 -17.82
N SER A 29 1.77 9.69 -16.85
CA SER A 29 3.17 9.32 -17.04
C SER A 29 3.17 7.87 -17.49
N PRO A 30 3.80 7.52 -18.62
CA PRO A 30 3.80 6.14 -19.10
C PRO A 30 4.29 5.28 -17.94
N ALA A 31 3.49 4.28 -17.56
CA ALA A 31 3.85 3.31 -16.54
C ALA A 31 5.25 2.81 -16.92
N ARG A 32 6.25 3.14 -16.10
CA ARG A 32 7.58 2.55 -16.25
C ARG A 32 7.42 1.07 -15.90
N LEU A 33 7.13 0.27 -16.93
CA LEU A 33 7.30 -1.17 -16.80
C LEU A 33 8.75 -1.38 -16.38
N PRO A 34 9.01 -2.20 -15.34
CA PRO A 34 10.36 -2.49 -14.93
C PRO A 34 11.12 -2.97 -16.17
N THR A 35 12.16 -2.24 -16.46
CA THR A 35 13.01 -2.52 -17.60
C THR A 35 13.76 -3.82 -17.31
N THR A 36 14.01 -4.61 -18.34
CA THR A 36 14.87 -5.81 -18.36
C THR A 36 16.35 -5.48 -18.11
N ASP A 37 16.64 -4.39 -17.40
CA ASP A 37 17.99 -3.85 -17.17
C ASP A 37 18.68 -4.44 -15.92
N GLY A 38 18.18 -5.54 -15.39
CA GLY A 38 18.79 -6.27 -14.27
C GLY A 38 18.57 -5.65 -12.89
N ARG A 39 17.79 -4.58 -12.77
CA ARG A 39 17.47 -3.98 -11.47
C ARG A 39 16.34 -4.73 -10.76
N PRO A 40 16.36 -4.79 -9.41
CA PRO A 40 15.27 -5.36 -8.63
C PRO A 40 13.90 -4.76 -8.96
N LEU A 41 12.88 -5.61 -9.10
CA LEU A 41 11.48 -5.21 -9.21
C LEU A 41 10.94 -4.86 -7.82
N ILE A 42 10.39 -3.65 -7.66
CA ILE A 42 9.84 -3.19 -6.37
C ILE A 42 8.31 -3.27 -6.40
N ILE A 43 7.76 -4.09 -5.51
CA ILE A 43 6.32 -4.35 -5.43
C ILE A 43 5.80 -3.82 -4.09
N GLY A 44 4.86 -2.87 -4.13
CA GLY A 44 4.15 -2.40 -2.94
C GLY A 44 2.85 -3.15 -2.73
N ILE A 45 2.63 -3.71 -1.53
CA ILE A 45 1.38 -4.38 -1.15
C ILE A 45 0.75 -3.62 0.02
N CYS A 46 -0.26 -2.81 -0.27
CA CYS A 46 -0.99 -1.98 0.67
C CYS A 46 -2.39 -2.53 0.96
N GLY A 47 -3.00 -2.06 2.03
CA GLY A 47 -4.38 -2.42 2.40
C GLY A 47 -4.57 -2.42 3.91
N GLY A 48 -5.81 -2.39 4.39
CA GLY A 48 -6.12 -2.31 5.81
C GLY A 48 -5.59 -3.49 6.64
N THR A 49 -5.50 -3.31 7.94
CA THR A 49 -5.20 -4.44 8.83
C THR A 49 -6.25 -5.55 8.63
N GLY A 50 -5.82 -6.81 8.58
CA GLY A 50 -6.71 -7.96 8.35
C GLY A 50 -7.17 -8.14 6.91
N SER A 51 -6.70 -7.32 5.92
CA SER A 51 -7.12 -7.45 4.52
C SER A 51 -6.55 -8.68 3.79
N GLY A 52 -5.50 -9.31 4.31
CA GLY A 52 -4.88 -10.48 3.66
C GLY A 52 -3.59 -10.16 2.89
N LYS A 53 -2.97 -9.00 3.11
CA LYS A 53 -1.67 -8.63 2.50
C LYS A 53 -0.62 -9.73 2.64
N THR A 54 -0.39 -10.18 3.85
CA THR A 54 0.61 -11.22 4.16
C THR A 54 0.32 -12.55 3.46
N THR A 55 -0.95 -12.88 3.22
CA THR A 55 -1.33 -14.06 2.44
C THR A 55 -0.90 -13.89 0.98
N ILE A 56 -1.16 -12.73 0.38
CA ILE A 56 -0.74 -12.43 -0.99
C ILE A 56 0.78 -12.39 -1.09
N THR A 57 1.46 -11.72 -0.16
CA THR A 57 2.93 -11.68 -0.07
C THR A 57 3.51 -13.08 -0.08
N ARG A 58 2.99 -13.99 0.78
CA ARG A 58 3.43 -15.37 0.84
C ARG A 58 3.25 -16.12 -0.49
N ARG A 59 2.09 -15.99 -1.14
CA ARG A 59 1.83 -16.62 -2.44
C ARG A 59 2.78 -16.11 -3.54
N ILE A 60 3.13 -14.82 -3.53
CA ILE A 60 4.12 -14.27 -4.46
C ILE A 60 5.51 -14.88 -4.18
N ILE A 61 5.92 -14.99 -2.91
CA ILE A 61 7.20 -15.60 -2.53
C ILE A 61 7.26 -17.07 -2.98
N GLU A 62 6.23 -17.86 -2.68
CA GLU A 62 6.12 -19.27 -3.10
C GLU A 62 6.24 -19.41 -4.63
N ALA A 63 5.65 -18.46 -5.37
CA ALA A 63 5.66 -18.48 -6.83
C ALA A 63 7.00 -18.08 -7.48
N LEU A 64 7.80 -17.22 -6.82
CA LEU A 64 9.07 -16.68 -7.32
C LEU A 64 10.30 -17.40 -6.76
N SER A 65 10.17 -18.26 -5.76
CA SER A 65 11.22 -18.79 -4.88
C SER A 65 11.69 -17.78 -3.81
N GLU A 66 11.87 -18.27 -2.59
CA GLU A 66 12.36 -17.47 -1.45
C GLU A 66 13.74 -16.85 -1.70
N THR A 67 14.57 -17.48 -2.52
CA THR A 67 15.92 -16.99 -2.85
C THR A 67 15.90 -15.74 -3.74
N ASN A 68 14.78 -15.48 -4.43
CA ASN A 68 14.64 -14.37 -5.38
C ASN A 68 13.92 -13.15 -4.81
N VAL A 69 13.35 -13.27 -3.61
CA VAL A 69 12.49 -12.24 -3.03
C VAL A 69 13.01 -11.79 -1.67
N VAL A 70 12.98 -10.51 -1.42
CA VAL A 70 13.09 -9.95 -0.07
C VAL A 70 11.82 -9.19 0.30
N VAL A 71 11.43 -9.25 1.57
CA VAL A 71 10.25 -8.53 2.08
C VAL A 71 10.67 -7.50 3.11
N LEU A 72 10.26 -6.26 2.88
CA LEU A 72 10.34 -5.16 3.83
C LEU A 72 8.94 -4.90 4.41
N GLN A 73 8.73 -5.28 5.65
CA GLN A 73 7.49 -4.98 6.36
C GLN A 73 7.58 -3.57 6.95
N GLN A 74 6.63 -2.70 6.63
CA GLN A 74 6.56 -1.34 7.16
C GLN A 74 6.56 -1.33 8.70
N ASP A 75 5.97 -2.35 9.33
CA ASP A 75 5.89 -2.46 10.78
C ASP A 75 7.27 -2.53 11.46
N ASN A 76 8.34 -2.91 10.75
CA ASN A 76 9.70 -2.82 11.29
C ASN A 76 10.23 -1.38 11.37
N TYR A 77 9.58 -0.43 10.74
CA TYR A 77 10.00 0.97 10.60
C TYR A 77 9.20 1.92 11.49
N TYR A 78 8.57 1.45 12.54
CA TYR A 78 8.05 2.36 13.55
C TYR A 78 9.16 3.26 14.10
N ARG A 79 8.83 4.53 14.33
CA ARG A 79 9.77 5.47 14.94
C ARG A 79 10.18 4.99 16.33
N ASP A 80 11.40 5.31 16.70
CA ASP A 80 11.86 5.18 18.06
C ASP A 80 11.43 6.41 18.87
N TYR A 81 11.08 6.19 20.12
CA TYR A 81 10.70 7.23 21.07
C TYR A 81 11.66 7.19 22.29
N PRO A 82 12.95 7.55 22.08
CA PRO A 82 13.95 7.48 23.15
C PRO A 82 13.56 8.40 24.31
N GLY A 83 13.66 7.88 25.53
CA GLY A 83 13.30 8.63 26.76
C GLY A 83 11.82 8.66 27.11
N MET A 84 10.93 8.19 26.24
CA MET A 84 9.51 8.07 26.55
C MET A 84 9.24 6.85 27.44
N HIS A 85 8.54 7.01 28.55
CA HIS A 85 8.15 5.91 29.43
C HIS A 85 7.17 4.95 28.74
N PHE A 86 7.16 3.68 29.14
CA PHE A 86 6.28 2.65 28.57
C PHE A 86 4.81 3.07 28.59
N ALA A 87 4.32 3.65 29.70
CA ALA A 87 2.94 4.11 29.85
C ALA A 87 2.54 5.22 28.85
N GLU A 88 3.50 5.96 28.32
CA GLU A 88 3.29 6.99 27.29
C GLU A 88 3.38 6.38 25.90
N ARG A 89 4.35 5.46 25.67
CA ARG A 89 4.48 4.75 24.37
C ARG A 89 3.22 3.98 24.01
N VAL A 90 2.59 3.32 24.97
CA VAL A 90 1.30 2.62 24.78
C VAL A 90 0.19 3.53 24.24
N LYS A 91 0.27 4.84 24.50
CA LYS A 91 -0.73 5.84 24.06
C LYS A 91 -0.46 6.38 22.66
N VAL A 92 0.71 6.10 22.08
CA VAL A 92 1.05 6.53 20.71
C VAL A 92 0.08 5.89 19.71
N ASN A 93 -0.39 6.69 18.76
CA ASN A 93 -1.22 6.19 17.67
C ASN A 93 -0.33 5.56 16.58
N PHE A 94 -0.09 4.25 16.69
CA PHE A 94 0.73 3.50 15.74
C PHE A 94 0.06 3.26 14.37
N ASP A 95 -1.19 3.64 14.20
CA ASP A 95 -1.90 3.61 12.93
C ASP A 95 -1.78 4.94 12.16
N HIS A 96 -1.20 6.00 12.77
CA HIS A 96 -0.97 7.31 12.14
C HIS A 96 0.34 7.32 11.34
N PRO A 97 0.41 8.00 10.17
CA PRO A 97 1.65 8.10 9.36
C PRO A 97 2.87 8.60 10.14
N ASP A 98 2.69 9.53 11.08
CA ASP A 98 3.78 10.08 11.89
C ASP A 98 4.47 9.06 12.81
N SER A 99 3.82 7.92 13.06
CA SER A 99 4.43 6.81 13.82
C SER A 99 5.47 6.04 13.02
N MET A 100 5.51 6.23 11.69
CA MET A 100 6.35 5.49 10.78
C MET A 100 7.59 6.29 10.36
N ASP A 101 8.73 5.62 10.30
CA ASP A 101 9.96 6.16 9.70
C ASP A 101 9.96 5.87 8.19
N THR A 102 8.97 6.42 7.51
CA THR A 102 8.79 6.25 6.06
C THR A 102 9.98 6.77 5.25
N PRO A 103 10.68 7.87 5.64
CA PRO A 103 11.89 8.29 4.96
C PRO A 103 12.98 7.21 4.96
N LEU A 104 13.22 6.56 6.10
CA LEU A 104 14.19 5.47 6.21
C LEU A 104 13.78 4.26 5.35
N LEU A 105 12.50 3.88 5.38
CA LEU A 105 11.99 2.81 4.52
C LEU A 105 12.20 3.11 3.04
N ALA A 106 11.87 4.33 2.59
CA ALA A 106 12.05 4.74 1.21
C ALA A 106 13.53 4.73 0.79
N GLU A 107 14.43 5.14 1.69
CA GLU A 107 15.86 5.11 1.46
C GLU A 107 16.38 3.68 1.34
N HIS A 108 15.98 2.78 2.23
CA HIS A 108 16.35 1.37 2.16
C HIS A 108 15.87 0.70 0.85
N VAL A 109 14.67 1.05 0.39
CA VAL A 109 14.16 0.56 -0.91
C VAL A 109 15.03 1.05 -2.07
N ARG A 110 15.49 2.33 -2.06
CA ARG A 110 16.39 2.88 -3.09
C ARG A 110 17.76 2.19 -3.08
N GLN A 111 18.33 1.96 -1.89
CA GLN A 111 19.61 1.26 -1.72
C GLN A 111 19.54 -0.17 -2.26
N LEU A 112 18.50 -0.92 -1.88
CA LEU A 112 18.28 -2.28 -2.40
C LEU A 112 18.11 -2.28 -3.93
N ARG A 113 17.37 -1.31 -4.49
CA ARG A 113 17.22 -1.13 -5.95
C ARG A 113 18.56 -0.87 -6.63
N ALA A 114 19.46 -0.16 -5.96
CA ALA A 114 20.82 0.11 -6.44
C ALA A 114 21.80 -1.07 -6.23
N GLY A 115 21.32 -2.22 -5.77
CA GLY A 115 22.15 -3.40 -5.50
C GLY A 115 22.93 -3.31 -4.18
N GLN A 116 22.58 -2.37 -3.31
CA GLN A 116 23.25 -2.17 -2.03
C GLN A 116 22.56 -2.95 -0.91
N THR A 117 23.34 -3.49 0.01
CA THR A 117 22.86 -4.11 1.25
C THR A 117 22.40 -3.04 2.23
N ILE A 118 21.35 -3.32 2.99
CA ILE A 118 20.84 -2.45 4.04
C ILE A 118 20.85 -3.11 5.41
N GLU A 119 20.79 -2.28 6.46
CA GLU A 119 20.62 -2.69 7.85
C GLU A 119 19.18 -2.35 8.30
N ARG A 120 18.26 -3.29 8.08
CA ARG A 120 16.84 -3.10 8.43
C ARG A 120 16.67 -3.03 9.94
N PRO A 121 15.97 -2.03 10.49
CA PRO A 121 15.69 -1.96 11.92
C PRO A 121 14.84 -3.14 12.38
N THR A 122 14.94 -3.45 13.67
CA THR A 122 14.08 -4.40 14.37
C THR A 122 13.25 -3.68 15.41
N TYR A 123 12.02 -4.16 15.64
CA TYR A 123 11.06 -3.52 16.52
C TYR A 123 10.49 -4.49 17.52
N ASP A 124 10.47 -4.10 18.80
CA ASP A 124 9.82 -4.83 19.88
C ASP A 124 8.37 -4.37 20.03
N TYR A 125 7.45 -5.17 19.51
CA TYR A 125 6.01 -4.87 19.53
C TYR A 125 5.41 -4.96 20.93
N ALA A 126 6.03 -5.70 21.85
CA ALA A 126 5.55 -5.82 23.23
C ALA A 126 5.88 -4.56 24.05
N ASN A 127 7.06 -3.99 23.79
CA ASN A 127 7.54 -2.80 24.51
C ASN A 127 7.41 -1.49 23.71
N PHE A 128 6.86 -1.56 22.50
CA PHE A 128 6.66 -0.39 21.61
C PHE A 128 7.94 0.42 21.41
N GLN A 129 9.05 -0.26 21.07
CA GLN A 129 10.32 0.43 20.85
C GLN A 129 11.17 -0.24 19.77
N ARG A 130 11.99 0.56 19.09
CA ARG A 130 13.00 0.06 18.17
C ARG A 130 14.15 -0.58 18.96
N LEU A 131 14.59 -1.76 18.55
CA LEU A 131 15.74 -2.41 19.15
C LEU A 131 17.04 -1.83 18.58
N LYS A 132 18.15 -1.98 19.32
CA LYS A 132 19.49 -1.56 18.86
C LYS A 132 20.03 -2.45 17.74
N GLY A 133 19.58 -3.70 17.66
CA GLY A 133 19.99 -4.65 16.63
C GLY A 133 19.30 -4.36 15.30
N THR A 134 20.01 -4.64 14.22
CA THR A 134 19.51 -4.58 12.84
C THR A 134 19.57 -5.97 12.20
N VAL A 135 18.89 -6.12 11.08
CA VAL A 135 18.99 -7.32 10.23
C VAL A 135 19.55 -6.90 8.88
N ARG A 136 20.68 -7.49 8.52
CA ARG A 136 21.29 -7.30 7.21
C ARG A 136 20.42 -7.92 6.12
N ILE A 137 20.05 -7.10 5.13
CA ILE A 137 19.22 -7.50 3.99
C ILE A 137 20.02 -7.23 2.71
N GLU A 138 20.21 -8.28 1.93
CA GLU A 138 20.84 -8.19 0.62
C GLU A 138 19.79 -8.02 -0.48
N PRO A 139 20.13 -7.30 -1.57
CA PRO A 139 19.20 -7.14 -2.69
C PRO A 139 18.89 -8.50 -3.35
N ARG A 140 17.68 -8.64 -3.85
CA ARG A 140 17.18 -9.79 -4.60
C ARG A 140 16.48 -9.29 -5.87
N ALA A 141 16.13 -10.21 -6.77
CA ALA A 141 15.48 -9.88 -8.03
C ALA A 141 14.10 -9.20 -7.84
N ALA A 142 13.39 -9.49 -6.74
CA ALA A 142 12.19 -8.80 -6.35
C ALA A 142 12.24 -8.33 -4.90
N ILE A 143 11.73 -7.13 -4.64
CA ILE A 143 11.62 -6.54 -3.30
C ILE A 143 10.15 -6.22 -3.08
N ILE A 144 9.55 -6.86 -2.07
CA ILE A 144 8.17 -6.59 -1.65
C ILE A 144 8.21 -5.62 -0.48
N VAL A 145 7.50 -4.52 -0.59
CA VAL A 145 7.24 -3.58 0.51
C VAL A 145 5.79 -3.77 0.95
N GLU A 146 5.57 -4.26 2.17
CA GLU A 146 4.23 -4.52 2.70
C GLU A 146 3.92 -3.57 3.86
N GLY A 147 2.72 -2.97 3.84
CA GLY A 147 2.28 -2.14 4.96
C GLY A 147 0.91 -1.50 4.74
N ILE A 148 0.38 -0.91 5.82
CA ILE A 148 -0.94 -0.25 5.75
C ILE A 148 -0.84 1.19 5.20
N LEU A 149 0.31 1.86 5.33
CA LEU A 149 0.52 3.27 4.99
C LEU A 149 1.54 3.48 3.86
N ILE A 150 1.98 2.42 3.18
CA ILE A 150 3.04 2.54 2.17
C ILE A 150 2.64 3.37 0.95
N PHE A 151 1.34 3.55 0.70
CA PHE A 151 0.84 4.39 -0.40
C PHE A 151 0.46 5.82 0.06
N GLU A 152 0.52 6.12 1.33
CA GLU A 152 0.26 7.46 1.85
C GLU A 152 1.39 8.42 1.43
N ASN A 153 2.65 8.01 1.58
CA ASN A 153 3.80 8.86 1.32
C ASN A 153 4.23 8.85 -0.16
N LYS A 154 4.31 10.04 -0.78
CA LYS A 154 4.68 10.18 -2.20
C LYS A 154 6.08 9.64 -2.51
N ALA A 155 7.07 9.94 -1.66
CA ALA A 155 8.45 9.53 -1.90
C ALA A 155 8.62 8.00 -1.89
N LEU A 156 7.81 7.29 -1.10
CA LEU A 156 7.78 5.83 -1.11
C LEU A 156 7.01 5.32 -2.35
N ARG A 157 5.87 5.92 -2.71
CA ARG A 157 5.13 5.53 -3.92
C ARG A 157 5.97 5.64 -5.19
N ASP A 158 6.81 6.67 -5.29
CA ASP A 158 7.62 6.94 -6.48
C ASP A 158 8.71 5.88 -6.73
N VAL A 159 9.06 5.10 -5.70
CA VAL A 159 10.04 4.01 -5.82
C VAL A 159 9.40 2.64 -6.04
N LEU A 160 8.08 2.53 -6.00
CA LEU A 160 7.36 1.29 -6.27
C LEU A 160 7.06 1.15 -7.77
N ASP A 161 7.38 -0.01 -8.35
CA ASP A 161 7.12 -0.31 -9.76
C ASP A 161 5.71 -0.85 -9.97
N ILE A 162 5.24 -1.69 -9.04
CA ILE A 162 3.88 -2.24 -9.02
C ILE A 162 3.25 -1.94 -7.66
N LYS A 163 2.07 -1.34 -7.67
CA LYS A 163 1.30 -0.98 -6.48
C LYS A 163 0.01 -1.78 -6.42
N ILE A 164 -0.07 -2.70 -5.47
CA ILE A 164 -1.20 -3.60 -5.24
C ILE A 164 -1.94 -3.15 -3.98
N PHE A 165 -3.23 -2.84 -4.11
CA PHE A 165 -4.07 -2.60 -2.94
C PHE A 165 -4.96 -3.83 -2.68
N VAL A 166 -4.90 -4.34 -1.45
CA VAL A 166 -5.67 -5.49 -1.00
C VAL A 166 -6.93 -4.99 -0.33
N ASP A 167 -8.03 -5.10 -1.06
CA ASP A 167 -9.34 -4.61 -0.65
C ASP A 167 -10.17 -5.73 -0.03
N THR A 168 -10.68 -5.50 1.16
CA THR A 168 -11.53 -6.46 1.90
C THR A 168 -12.48 -5.66 2.78
N ASP A 169 -13.69 -6.10 2.88
CA ASP A 169 -14.74 -5.45 3.66
C ASP A 169 -14.33 -5.25 5.13
N ALA A 170 -14.80 -4.16 5.70
CA ALA A 170 -14.37 -3.70 7.02
C ALA A 170 -14.71 -4.69 8.15
N ASP A 171 -15.85 -5.36 8.06
CA ASP A 171 -16.30 -6.40 9.00
C ASP A 171 -15.41 -7.62 8.95
N LEU A 172 -15.08 -8.13 7.75
CA LEU A 172 -14.17 -9.26 7.58
C LEU A 172 -12.75 -8.93 8.08
N ARG A 173 -12.27 -7.72 7.79
CA ARG A 173 -10.97 -7.26 8.30
C ARG A 173 -10.96 -7.19 9.81
N PHE A 174 -12.03 -6.67 10.41
CA PHE A 174 -12.16 -6.59 11.87
C PHE A 174 -12.21 -7.98 12.52
N ILE A 175 -13.02 -8.90 11.99
CA ILE A 175 -13.11 -10.28 12.51
C ILE A 175 -11.75 -10.97 12.44
N ARG A 176 -11.05 -10.88 11.29
CA ARG A 176 -9.71 -11.48 11.14
C ARG A 176 -8.68 -10.88 12.10
N ARG A 177 -8.71 -9.54 12.30
CA ARG A 177 -7.87 -8.85 13.27
C ARG A 177 -8.19 -9.32 14.71
N LEU A 178 -9.47 -9.37 15.07
CA LEU A 178 -9.90 -9.77 16.41
C LEU A 178 -9.40 -11.18 16.76
N VAL A 179 -9.66 -12.14 15.87
CA VAL A 179 -9.23 -13.53 16.06
C VAL A 179 -7.70 -13.63 16.19
N ARG A 180 -6.96 -12.98 15.28
CA ARG A 180 -5.49 -12.96 15.32
C ARG A 180 -4.97 -12.33 16.61
N ASP A 181 -5.45 -11.16 16.99
CA ASP A 181 -4.92 -10.41 18.12
C ASP A 181 -5.21 -11.09 19.45
N ILE A 182 -6.34 -11.82 19.57
CA ILE A 182 -6.63 -12.67 20.73
C ILE A 182 -5.69 -13.88 20.74
N ARG A 183 -5.62 -14.63 19.63
CA ARG A 183 -4.91 -15.91 19.57
C ARG A 183 -3.38 -15.74 19.63
N ASP A 184 -2.86 -14.79 18.84
CA ASP A 184 -1.43 -14.70 18.57
C ASP A 184 -0.73 -13.59 19.39
N ARG A 185 -1.50 -12.65 19.96
CA ARG A 185 -0.97 -11.49 20.72
C ARG A 185 -1.45 -11.41 22.16
N GLY A 186 -2.27 -12.37 22.61
CA GLY A 186 -2.77 -12.45 23.98
C GLY A 186 -3.64 -11.27 24.43
N ARG A 187 -4.29 -10.57 23.49
CA ARG A 187 -5.17 -9.43 23.79
C ARG A 187 -6.56 -9.90 24.17
N THR A 188 -7.27 -9.10 24.97
CA THR A 188 -8.70 -9.33 25.21
C THR A 188 -9.56 -8.73 24.09
N THR A 189 -10.79 -9.21 23.98
CA THR A 189 -11.78 -8.67 23.02
C THR A 189 -11.96 -7.17 23.22
N GLU A 190 -12.10 -6.73 24.48
CA GLU A 190 -12.31 -5.32 24.86
C GLU A 190 -11.15 -4.45 24.38
N MET A 191 -9.90 -4.89 24.61
CA MET A 191 -8.69 -4.17 24.16
C MET A 191 -8.66 -4.01 22.64
N VAL A 192 -9.02 -5.06 21.89
CA VAL A 192 -9.00 -5.01 20.42
C VAL A 192 -10.11 -4.11 19.89
N VAL A 193 -11.31 -4.19 20.45
CA VAL A 193 -12.47 -3.35 20.09
C VAL A 193 -12.16 -1.87 20.38
N GLU A 194 -11.68 -1.57 21.58
CA GLU A 194 -11.34 -0.20 21.98
C GLU A 194 -10.28 0.41 21.03
N GLN A 195 -9.18 -0.30 20.78
CA GLN A 195 -8.14 0.16 19.86
C GLN A 195 -8.68 0.33 18.44
N TYR A 196 -9.51 -0.60 17.97
CA TYR A 196 -10.10 -0.52 16.64
C TYR A 196 -10.95 0.75 16.46
N MET A 197 -11.79 1.06 17.43
CA MET A 197 -12.66 2.23 17.38
C MET A 197 -11.90 3.52 17.57
N LYS A 198 -10.87 3.53 18.44
CA LYS A 198 -10.11 4.73 18.82
C LYS A 198 -9.08 5.15 17.78
N THR A 199 -8.37 4.20 17.17
CA THR A 199 -7.25 4.52 16.26
C THR A 199 -7.38 3.81 14.91
N VAL A 200 -7.56 2.50 14.88
CA VAL A 200 -7.44 1.73 13.63
C VAL A 200 -8.46 2.15 12.58
N ARG A 201 -9.75 2.24 12.95
CA ARG A 201 -10.82 2.61 12.02
C ARG A 201 -10.71 4.07 11.57
N PRO A 202 -10.52 5.07 12.45
CA PRO A 202 -10.31 6.46 12.03
C PRO A 202 -9.11 6.60 11.08
N MET A 203 -7.96 6.05 11.42
CA MET A 203 -6.75 6.15 10.59
C MET A 203 -6.89 5.38 9.27
N HIS A 204 -7.63 4.28 9.26
CA HIS A 204 -7.95 3.59 8.00
C HIS A 204 -8.75 4.48 7.05
N LEU A 205 -9.79 5.14 7.55
CA LEU A 205 -10.64 6.01 6.74
C LEU A 205 -9.93 7.29 6.28
N GLU A 206 -9.00 7.79 7.09
CA GLU A 206 -8.28 9.03 6.80
C GLU A 206 -7.09 8.81 5.85
N PHE A 207 -6.31 7.74 6.04
CA PHE A 207 -5.04 7.54 5.32
C PHE A 207 -5.03 6.31 4.42
N VAL A 208 -5.54 5.16 4.89
CA VAL A 208 -5.39 3.89 4.15
C VAL A 208 -6.36 3.82 2.99
N GLU A 209 -7.65 4.00 3.24
CA GLU A 209 -8.70 3.91 2.20
C GLU A 209 -8.50 4.92 1.07
N PRO A 210 -8.20 6.22 1.33
CA PRO A 210 -7.94 7.17 0.26
C PRO A 210 -6.69 6.84 -0.57
N SER A 211 -5.73 6.08 -0.01
CA SER A 211 -4.51 5.70 -0.71
C SER A 211 -4.71 4.65 -1.79
N LYS A 212 -5.84 3.94 -1.77
CA LYS A 212 -6.27 2.96 -2.78
C LYS A 212 -6.25 3.52 -4.21
N ARG A 213 -6.53 4.81 -4.38
CA ARG A 213 -6.46 5.50 -5.69
C ARG A 213 -5.08 5.49 -6.35
N TYR A 214 -4.03 5.21 -5.60
CA TYR A 214 -2.66 5.14 -6.11
C TYR A 214 -2.23 3.74 -6.55
N ALA A 215 -3.11 2.74 -6.35
CA ALA A 215 -2.83 1.37 -6.74
C ALA A 215 -2.92 1.20 -8.27
N ASP A 216 -2.03 0.39 -8.82
CA ASP A 216 -2.11 -0.06 -10.21
C ASP A 216 -3.08 -1.23 -10.34
N VAL A 217 -3.22 -2.04 -9.26
CA VAL A 217 -4.12 -3.19 -9.17
C VAL A 217 -4.81 -3.21 -7.81
N ILE A 218 -6.13 -3.42 -7.81
CA ILE A 218 -6.92 -3.65 -6.60
C ILE A 218 -7.36 -5.11 -6.59
N ILE A 219 -7.01 -5.85 -5.52
CA ILE A 219 -7.42 -7.25 -5.34
C ILE A 219 -8.55 -7.27 -4.32
N PRO A 220 -9.81 -7.49 -4.75
CA PRO A 220 -10.94 -7.64 -3.83
C PRO A 220 -10.85 -8.96 -3.05
N GLU A 221 -11.53 -9.03 -1.91
CA GLU A 221 -11.61 -10.21 -1.03
C GLU A 221 -10.26 -10.68 -0.44
N GLY A 222 -9.20 -9.94 -0.70
CA GLY A 222 -7.89 -10.20 -0.14
C GLY A 222 -7.27 -11.52 -0.59
N GLY A 223 -6.75 -12.30 0.36
CA GLY A 223 -6.05 -13.56 0.09
C GLY A 223 -6.92 -14.71 -0.44
N HIS A 224 -8.22 -14.52 -0.58
CA HIS A 224 -9.17 -15.53 -1.10
C HIS A 224 -9.50 -15.36 -2.59
N ASN A 225 -9.07 -14.27 -3.21
CA ASN A 225 -9.24 -14.04 -4.65
C ASN A 225 -8.13 -14.76 -5.44
N ASP A 226 -8.28 -16.05 -5.63
CA ASP A 226 -7.27 -16.87 -6.31
C ASP A 226 -7.00 -16.39 -7.73
N VAL A 227 -8.04 -16.06 -8.49
CA VAL A 227 -7.90 -15.59 -9.87
C VAL A 227 -7.13 -14.26 -9.96
N GLY A 228 -7.50 -13.29 -9.13
CA GLY A 228 -6.81 -11.98 -9.09
C GLY A 228 -5.36 -12.11 -8.67
N ILE A 229 -5.08 -12.97 -7.70
CA ILE A 229 -3.72 -13.22 -7.21
C ILE A 229 -2.89 -13.91 -8.30
N ASP A 230 -3.43 -14.92 -8.97
CA ASP A 230 -2.72 -15.63 -10.03
C ASP A 230 -2.38 -14.73 -11.23
N LEU A 231 -3.29 -13.84 -11.63
CA LEU A 231 -3.01 -12.85 -12.68
C LEU A 231 -1.83 -11.95 -12.30
N VAL A 232 -1.80 -11.47 -11.05
CA VAL A 232 -0.71 -10.63 -10.53
C VAL A 232 0.59 -11.42 -10.48
N ILE A 233 0.57 -12.66 -10.00
CA ILE A 233 1.74 -13.55 -9.95
C ILE A 233 2.31 -13.79 -11.34
N GLN A 234 1.47 -14.09 -12.33
CA GLN A 234 1.94 -14.30 -13.71
C GLN A 234 2.60 -13.05 -14.28
N LYS A 235 2.03 -11.85 -13.99
CA LYS A 235 2.65 -10.60 -14.39
C LYS A 235 4.00 -10.39 -13.73
N ILE A 236 4.11 -10.61 -12.42
CA ILE A 236 5.38 -10.49 -11.69
C ILE A 236 6.42 -11.47 -12.23
N ARG A 237 6.05 -12.73 -12.46
CA ARG A 237 6.95 -13.75 -13.05
C ARG A 237 7.49 -13.34 -14.41
N SER A 238 6.69 -12.68 -15.24
CA SER A 238 7.16 -12.19 -16.55
C SER A 238 8.19 -11.06 -16.47
N LEU A 239 8.35 -10.44 -15.30
CA LEU A 239 9.23 -9.29 -15.06
C LEU A 239 10.47 -9.66 -14.22
N VAL A 240 10.42 -10.75 -13.49
CA VAL A 240 11.52 -11.22 -12.62
C VAL A 240 12.28 -12.32 -13.34
N PRO A 241 13.60 -12.20 -13.53
CA PRO A 241 14.39 -13.26 -14.14
C PRO A 241 14.33 -14.56 -13.31
N PRO A 242 14.39 -15.74 -13.94
CA PRO A 242 14.49 -16.99 -13.20
C PRO A 242 15.75 -17.01 -12.31
N PRO A 243 15.73 -17.78 -11.21
CA PRO A 243 16.91 -17.92 -10.37
C PRO A 243 18.10 -18.41 -11.19
N ALA A 244 19.27 -17.83 -10.93
CA ALA A 244 20.50 -18.28 -11.59
C ALA A 244 20.77 -19.75 -11.20
N GLY A 245 20.71 -20.68 -12.17
CA GLY A 245 21.04 -22.09 -11.97
C GLY A 245 19.90 -23.10 -12.09
N GLN A 246 18.77 -22.74 -12.74
CA GLN A 246 17.81 -23.73 -13.27
C GLN A 246 17.90 -23.83 -14.77
#